data_5a97370f1ae3ee16208247401957db41
#
_entry.id   5a97370f1ae3ee16208247401957db41
#
_cell.length_a   1.000
_cell.length_b   1.000
_cell.length_c   1.000
_cell.angle_alpha   90.00
_cell.angle_beta   90.00
_cell.angle_gamma   90.00
#
_symmetry.space_group_name_H-M   'P 1'
#
loop_
_entity.id
_entity.type
_entity.pdbx_description
1 polymer ?
#
loop_
_entity_poly.entity_id
_entity_poly.type
_entity_poly.pdbx_seq_one_letter_code
_entity_poly.pdbx_strand_id
1 'polypeptide(L)'
;MSVSEDYNYTEIGSGSTVLILHGLFGSLSNFETMMQLAGHKYRFVMPYLPLYDCELKQANLDGMVTYIKGFIDFMGLKEFSILGNSLGGHLALLYTIQYPSKVKSLILTASSGLFESSLGNEYPKRDKNFLRSKILETFGNKSIVTEELVSEIEAIVNSKSNAIRIIKMAKSATRQNLLHSIHTITNKTLLIWGREDSITPPFVAEKFHQLMSNSELSWIEGCGHAPMMEYPREFTEAMLPFLDKVYAS
;
A
#
# COMPACT_ATOMS: atom_id res chain seq x y z
N MET A 1 19.71 -3.65 25.74
CA MET A 1 19.68 -2.23 25.39
C MET A 1 18.72 -2.09 24.23
N SER A 2 17.51 -1.58 24.46
CA SER A 2 16.55 -1.26 23.42
C SER A 2 17.03 0.02 22.75
N VAL A 3 17.47 -0.10 21.50
CA VAL A 3 17.60 1.07 20.63
C VAL A 3 16.18 1.58 20.43
N SER A 4 15.85 2.77 20.87
CA SER A 4 14.63 3.46 20.49
C SER A 4 14.77 3.74 18.98
N GLU A 5 14.17 2.92 18.15
CA GLU A 5 13.99 3.29 16.74
C GLU A 5 13.06 4.50 16.75
N ASP A 6 13.57 5.66 16.36
CA ASP A 6 12.74 6.84 16.12
C ASP A 6 11.96 6.58 14.82
N TYR A 7 10.69 6.18 14.98
CA TYR A 7 9.80 5.97 13.83
C TYR A 7 9.34 7.33 13.29
N ASN A 8 9.59 7.54 12.00
CA ASN A 8 8.98 8.65 11.27
C ASN A 8 7.58 8.24 10.81
N TYR A 9 6.57 9.04 11.15
CA TYR A 9 5.18 8.80 10.74
C TYR A 9 4.40 10.09 10.66
N THR A 10 3.27 10.03 9.97
CA THR A 10 2.26 11.10 9.97
C THR A 10 0.99 10.58 10.63
N GLU A 11 0.33 11.47 11.34
CA GLU A 11 -0.94 11.19 12.00
C GLU A 11 -1.92 12.32 11.71
N ILE A 12 -3.15 11.97 11.28
CA ILE A 12 -4.24 12.90 11.02
C ILE A 12 -5.54 12.33 11.58
N GLY A 13 -6.31 13.17 12.27
CA GLY A 13 -7.64 12.82 12.78
C GLY A 13 -7.64 12.21 14.18
N SER A 14 -8.80 11.67 14.57
CA SER A 14 -9.02 11.06 15.89
C SER A 14 -10.07 9.94 15.79
N GLY A 15 -10.20 9.13 16.83
CA GLY A 15 -11.16 8.02 16.87
C GLY A 15 -10.51 6.67 16.53
N SER A 16 -11.27 5.78 15.87
CA SER A 16 -10.78 4.45 15.51
C SER A 16 -9.63 4.55 14.52
N THR A 17 -8.59 3.74 14.76
CA THR A 17 -7.33 3.85 14.03
C THR A 17 -7.34 3.07 12.72
N VAL A 18 -6.87 3.72 11.66
CA VAL A 18 -6.54 3.13 10.36
C VAL A 18 -5.04 3.30 10.13
N LEU A 19 -4.31 2.19 10.16
CA LEU A 19 -2.89 2.15 9.82
C LEU A 19 -2.74 2.15 8.29
N ILE A 20 -1.99 3.10 7.74
CA ILE A 20 -1.73 3.19 6.30
C ILE A 20 -0.36 2.62 5.96
N LEU A 21 -0.31 1.73 4.98
CA LEU A 21 0.91 1.16 4.43
C LEU A 21 1.02 1.55 2.95
N HIS A 22 1.99 2.41 2.65
CA HIS A 22 2.20 2.93 1.29
C HIS A 22 2.94 1.92 0.38
N GLY A 23 2.85 2.12 -0.93
CA GLY A 23 3.54 1.33 -1.95
C GLY A 23 5.02 1.68 -2.08
N LEU A 24 5.69 1.06 -3.08
CA LEU A 24 7.15 1.18 -3.28
C LEU A 24 7.61 2.63 -3.50
N PHE A 25 6.84 3.43 -4.24
CA PHE A 25 7.12 4.85 -4.47
C PHE A 25 6.11 5.76 -3.75
N GLY A 26 5.42 5.19 -2.74
CA GLY A 26 4.44 5.93 -1.99
C GLY A 26 5.09 6.87 -0.99
N SER A 27 4.64 8.12 -0.99
CA SER A 27 4.95 9.13 0.00
C SER A 27 3.66 9.61 0.68
N LEU A 28 3.79 10.49 1.68
CA LEU A 28 2.62 11.09 2.34
C LEU A 28 1.68 11.76 1.34
N SER A 29 2.21 12.40 0.30
CA SER A 29 1.43 13.07 -0.73
C SER A 29 0.42 12.16 -1.44
N ASN A 30 0.68 10.85 -1.48
CA ASN A 30 -0.23 9.88 -2.10
C ASN A 30 -1.54 9.68 -1.31
N PHE A 31 -1.55 9.93 0.00
CA PHE A 31 -2.69 9.73 0.87
C PHE A 31 -3.22 11.03 1.50
N GLU A 32 -2.51 12.13 1.37
CA GLU A 32 -2.78 13.36 2.12
C GLU A 32 -4.23 13.85 1.95
N THR A 33 -4.69 13.98 0.72
CA THR A 33 -6.06 14.46 0.45
C THR A 33 -7.11 13.52 1.04
N MET A 34 -6.93 12.20 0.91
CA MET A 34 -7.85 11.21 1.49
C MET A 34 -7.84 11.29 3.02
N MET A 35 -6.68 11.40 3.66
CA MET A 35 -6.56 11.53 5.12
C MET A 35 -7.23 12.82 5.62
N GLN A 36 -7.11 13.94 4.90
CA GLN A 36 -7.78 15.19 5.22
C GLN A 36 -9.30 15.06 5.10
N LEU A 37 -9.80 14.42 4.04
CA LEU A 37 -11.23 14.22 3.81
C LEU A 37 -11.88 13.34 4.90
N ALA A 38 -11.18 12.30 5.38
CA ALA A 38 -11.71 11.30 6.30
C ALA A 38 -11.28 11.53 7.77
N GLY A 39 -10.31 12.41 8.05
CA GLY A 39 -9.72 12.65 9.37
C GLY A 39 -10.68 13.19 10.42
N HIS A 40 -11.83 13.72 10.00
CA HIS A 40 -12.90 14.14 10.93
C HIS A 40 -13.64 12.96 11.58
N LYS A 41 -13.49 11.72 11.07
CA LYS A 41 -14.14 10.50 11.56
C LYS A 41 -13.16 9.46 12.11
N TYR A 42 -11.99 9.35 11.51
CA TYR A 42 -11.02 8.29 11.80
C TYR A 42 -9.63 8.87 12.06
N ARG A 43 -8.87 8.16 12.89
CA ARG A 43 -7.46 8.43 13.13
C ARG A 43 -6.62 7.65 12.11
N PHE A 44 -5.96 8.35 11.20
CA PHE A 44 -5.04 7.78 10.24
C PHE A 44 -3.61 7.89 10.76
N VAL A 45 -2.88 6.78 10.76
CA VAL A 45 -1.48 6.72 11.16
C VAL A 45 -0.69 6.07 10.04
N MET A 46 0.30 6.76 9.49
CA MET A 46 1.09 6.30 8.36
C MET A 46 2.58 6.34 8.71
N PRO A 47 3.21 5.19 9.01
CA PRO A 47 4.67 5.12 9.11
C PRO A 47 5.32 5.29 7.74
N TYR A 48 6.46 5.98 7.70
CA TYR A 48 7.33 5.95 6.53
C TYR A 48 8.12 4.64 6.54
N LEU A 49 7.76 3.73 5.64
CA LEU A 49 8.45 2.45 5.53
C LEU A 49 9.89 2.67 5.07
N PRO A 50 10.92 2.10 5.73
CA PRO A 50 12.33 2.35 5.42
C PRO A 50 12.78 1.57 4.19
N LEU A 51 12.04 1.69 3.07
CA LEU A 51 12.26 0.92 1.85
C LEU A 51 13.64 1.19 1.23
N TYR A 52 14.18 2.39 1.44
CA TYR A 52 15.44 2.86 0.85
C TYR A 52 16.56 3.05 1.89
N ASP A 53 16.23 3.09 3.18
CA ASP A 53 17.17 3.43 4.26
C ASP A 53 17.49 2.23 5.15
N CYS A 54 16.76 1.11 5.06
CA CYS A 54 17.03 -0.08 5.84
C CYS A 54 18.34 -0.75 5.43
N GLU A 55 18.90 -1.58 6.32
CA GLU A 55 20.01 -2.46 5.96
C GLU A 55 19.61 -3.42 4.83
N LEU A 56 20.56 -3.75 3.94
CA LEU A 56 20.29 -4.63 2.80
C LEU A 56 19.71 -6.00 3.18
N LYS A 57 20.04 -6.53 4.36
CA LYS A 57 19.46 -7.79 4.84
C LYS A 57 17.98 -7.68 5.17
N GLN A 58 17.50 -6.48 5.53
CA GLN A 58 16.11 -6.17 5.88
C GLN A 58 15.29 -5.69 4.67
N ALA A 59 15.92 -5.41 3.52
CA ALA A 59 15.25 -5.00 2.28
C ALA A 59 14.49 -6.18 1.64
N ASN A 60 13.45 -6.66 2.31
CA ASN A 60 12.54 -7.75 1.92
C ASN A 60 11.23 -7.63 2.70
N LEU A 61 10.20 -8.39 2.32
CA LEU A 61 8.87 -8.30 2.96
C LEU A 61 8.92 -8.66 4.45
N ASP A 62 9.69 -9.68 4.86
CA ASP A 62 9.78 -10.07 6.28
C ASP A 62 10.39 -8.97 7.14
N GLY A 63 11.43 -8.28 6.62
CA GLY A 63 12.03 -7.12 7.27
C GLY A 63 11.04 -5.98 7.44
N MET A 64 10.21 -5.72 6.41
CA MET A 64 9.16 -4.68 6.48
C MET A 64 8.04 -5.08 7.43
N VAL A 65 7.59 -6.33 7.44
CA VAL A 65 6.57 -6.81 8.41
C VAL A 65 7.11 -6.70 9.85
N THR A 66 8.40 -7.00 10.07
CA THR A 66 9.05 -6.81 11.36
C THR A 66 9.06 -5.34 11.79
N TYR A 67 9.40 -4.43 10.87
CA TYR A 67 9.36 -2.99 11.10
C TYR A 67 7.93 -2.51 11.45
N ILE A 68 6.92 -2.93 10.67
CA ILE A 68 5.52 -2.60 10.91
C ILE A 68 5.07 -3.09 12.30
N LYS A 69 5.45 -4.31 12.67
CA LYS A 69 5.15 -4.85 14.00
C LYS A 69 5.77 -3.97 15.10
N GLY A 70 7.04 -3.62 14.98
CA GLY A 70 7.73 -2.73 15.93
C GLY A 70 7.03 -1.36 16.03
N PHE A 71 6.63 -0.78 14.89
CA PHE A 71 5.87 0.46 14.87
C PHE A 71 4.51 0.35 15.57
N ILE A 72 3.76 -0.73 15.33
CA ILE A 72 2.48 -0.99 15.98
C ILE A 72 2.64 -1.11 17.50
N ASP A 73 3.70 -1.80 17.95
CA ASP A 73 4.02 -1.93 19.37
C ASP A 73 4.44 -0.58 19.98
N PHE A 74 5.25 0.22 19.27
CA PHE A 74 5.64 1.57 19.65
C PHE A 74 4.44 2.50 19.84
N MET A 75 3.49 2.47 18.90
CA MET A 75 2.26 3.27 18.97
C MET A 75 1.23 2.72 19.95
N GLY A 76 1.46 1.54 20.55
CA GLY A 76 0.52 0.87 21.45
C GLY A 76 -0.82 0.51 20.80
N LEU A 77 -0.84 0.26 19.48
CA LEU A 77 -2.06 -0.07 18.74
C LEU A 77 -2.54 -1.48 19.13
N LYS A 78 -3.76 -1.58 19.64
CA LYS A 78 -4.35 -2.86 20.09
C LYS A 78 -5.26 -3.48 19.05
N GLU A 79 -6.15 -2.69 18.47
CA GLU A 79 -7.10 -3.07 17.43
C GLU A 79 -7.20 -1.91 16.43
N PHE A 80 -7.03 -2.19 15.16
CA PHE A 80 -6.98 -1.19 14.09
C PHE A 80 -7.33 -1.80 12.74
N SER A 81 -7.79 -0.98 11.82
CA SER A 81 -7.90 -1.37 10.41
C SER A 81 -6.57 -1.08 9.70
N ILE A 82 -6.26 -1.81 8.63
CA ILE A 82 -5.09 -1.54 7.79
C ILE A 82 -5.57 -1.15 6.39
N LEU A 83 -5.09 -0.02 5.90
CA LEU A 83 -5.22 0.41 4.51
C LEU A 83 -3.86 0.23 3.82
N GLY A 84 -3.78 -0.64 2.82
CA GLY A 84 -2.55 -0.91 2.09
C GLY A 84 -2.69 -0.70 0.59
N ASN A 85 -1.73 0.02 -0.01
CA ASN A 85 -1.63 0.20 -1.46
C ASN A 85 -0.44 -0.57 -2.03
N SER A 86 -0.66 -1.32 -3.11
CA SER A 86 0.40 -2.00 -3.86
C SER A 86 1.26 -2.89 -2.94
N LEU A 87 2.56 -2.64 -2.81
CA LEU A 87 3.44 -3.30 -1.84
C LEU A 87 2.91 -3.21 -0.40
N GLY A 88 2.36 -2.05 0.00
CA GLY A 88 1.74 -1.86 1.31
C GLY A 88 0.54 -2.77 1.54
N GLY A 89 -0.22 -3.08 0.49
CA GLY A 89 -1.28 -4.08 0.54
C GLY A 89 -0.75 -5.49 0.78
N HIS A 90 0.34 -5.87 0.12
CA HIS A 90 1.00 -7.17 0.37
C HIS A 90 1.50 -7.28 1.83
N LEU A 91 2.12 -6.21 2.34
CA LEU A 91 2.57 -6.15 3.73
C LEU A 91 1.40 -6.24 4.72
N ALA A 92 0.26 -5.58 4.41
CA ALA A 92 -0.96 -5.66 5.20
C ALA A 92 -1.50 -7.10 5.27
N LEU A 93 -1.50 -7.81 4.15
CA LEU A 93 -1.90 -9.21 4.06
C LEU A 93 -0.98 -10.12 4.88
N LEU A 94 0.33 -10.00 4.71
CA LEU A 94 1.32 -10.77 5.47
C LEU A 94 1.22 -10.52 6.97
N TYR A 95 1.07 -9.26 7.38
CA TYR A 95 0.87 -8.92 8.79
C TYR A 95 -0.44 -9.54 9.33
N THR A 96 -1.53 -9.47 8.57
CA THR A 96 -2.82 -10.02 8.98
C THR A 96 -2.80 -11.54 9.11
N ILE A 97 -2.10 -12.26 8.21
CA ILE A 97 -1.91 -13.71 8.32
C ILE A 97 -1.19 -14.06 9.62
N GLN A 98 -0.17 -13.28 10.02
CA GLN A 98 0.62 -13.52 11.22
C GLN A 98 -0.11 -13.09 12.51
N TYR A 99 -0.92 -12.02 12.45
CA TYR A 99 -1.55 -11.39 13.62
C TYR A 99 -3.05 -11.11 13.39
N PRO A 100 -3.87 -12.11 13.03
CA PRO A 100 -5.24 -11.88 12.59
C PRO A 100 -6.13 -11.19 13.64
N SER A 101 -5.93 -11.48 14.93
CA SER A 101 -6.71 -10.88 16.03
C SER A 101 -6.39 -9.41 16.33
N LYS A 102 -5.31 -8.87 15.77
CA LYS A 102 -4.92 -7.45 15.91
C LYS A 102 -5.61 -6.58 14.88
N VAL A 103 -5.99 -7.15 13.74
CA VAL A 103 -6.52 -6.42 12.60
C VAL A 103 -8.04 -6.47 12.59
N LYS A 104 -8.69 -5.33 12.78
CA LYS A 104 -10.16 -5.21 12.75
C LYS A 104 -10.71 -5.45 11.35
N SER A 105 -10.10 -4.82 10.36
CA SER A 105 -10.44 -4.99 8.94
C SER A 105 -9.28 -4.60 8.02
N LEU A 106 -9.40 -4.98 6.76
CA LEU A 106 -8.47 -4.61 5.69
C LEU A 106 -9.14 -3.71 4.67
N ILE A 107 -8.39 -2.74 4.15
CA ILE A 107 -8.72 -1.99 2.94
C ILE A 107 -7.52 -2.17 2.01
N LEU A 108 -7.72 -2.83 0.90
CA LEU A 108 -6.67 -3.11 -0.07
C LEU A 108 -6.94 -2.32 -1.36
N THR A 109 -5.97 -1.58 -1.82
CA THR A 109 -6.08 -0.85 -3.08
C THR A 109 -4.90 -1.16 -3.98
N ALA A 110 -5.18 -1.61 -5.20
CA ALA A 110 -4.16 -1.97 -6.17
C ALA A 110 -3.06 -2.88 -5.58
N SER A 111 -3.44 -3.84 -4.71
CA SER A 111 -2.51 -4.63 -3.89
C SER A 111 -1.72 -5.63 -4.72
N SER A 112 -0.43 -5.76 -4.45
CA SER A 112 0.36 -6.94 -4.84
C SER A 112 0.09 -8.12 -3.90
N GLY A 113 0.71 -9.28 -4.19
CA GLY A 113 0.60 -10.50 -3.38
C GLY A 113 -0.05 -11.69 -4.08
N LEU A 114 -0.85 -11.48 -5.14
CA LEU A 114 -1.36 -12.55 -6.02
C LEU A 114 -0.77 -12.48 -7.42
N PHE A 115 -0.42 -11.30 -7.86
CA PHE A 115 0.15 -11.03 -9.16
C PHE A 115 1.26 -9.99 -9.01
N GLU A 116 2.43 -10.33 -9.53
CA GLU A 116 3.57 -9.42 -9.60
C GLU A 116 3.83 -9.15 -11.07
N SER A 117 3.61 -7.91 -11.51
CA SER A 117 3.96 -7.52 -12.86
C SER A 117 5.47 -7.68 -13.08
N SER A 118 5.88 -8.09 -14.27
CA SER A 118 7.27 -8.33 -14.65
C SER A 118 8.16 -7.07 -14.68
N LEU A 119 7.71 -5.95 -14.09
CA LEU A 119 8.49 -4.71 -13.94
C LEU A 119 9.87 -4.92 -13.29
N GLY A 120 10.08 -6.05 -12.59
CA GLY A 120 11.37 -6.41 -12.02
C GLY A 120 12.39 -6.98 -13.00
N ASN A 121 12.03 -7.32 -14.23
CA ASN A 121 12.94 -7.94 -15.21
C ASN A 121 13.59 -6.94 -16.19
N GLU A 122 13.01 -5.77 -16.35
CA GLU A 122 13.64 -4.69 -17.09
C GLU A 122 14.20 -3.66 -16.12
N TYR A 123 15.51 -3.54 -16.08
CA TYR A 123 16.17 -2.44 -15.39
C TYR A 123 15.62 -1.12 -15.96
N PRO A 124 14.99 -0.26 -15.17
CA PRO A 124 14.52 1.01 -15.70
C PRO A 124 15.70 1.72 -16.34
N LYS A 125 15.64 1.93 -17.64
CA LYS A 125 16.62 2.76 -18.33
C LYS A 125 16.61 4.10 -17.60
N ARG A 126 17.79 4.63 -17.27
CA ARG A 126 17.98 5.89 -16.52
C ARG A 126 17.60 7.13 -17.36
N ASP A 127 16.83 6.94 -18.41
CA ASP A 127 16.31 8.00 -19.26
C ASP A 127 15.03 8.57 -18.63
N LYS A 128 15.06 9.84 -18.36
CA LYS A 128 13.94 10.59 -17.77
C LYS A 128 12.65 10.45 -18.60
N ASN A 129 12.74 10.44 -19.92
CA ASN A 129 11.58 10.31 -20.80
C ASN A 129 10.96 8.90 -20.70
N PHE A 130 11.81 7.88 -20.64
CA PHE A 130 11.34 6.50 -20.43
C PHE A 130 10.67 6.36 -19.05
N LEU A 131 11.28 6.92 -18.01
CA LEU A 131 10.72 6.90 -16.65
C LEU A 131 9.36 7.61 -16.61
N ARG A 132 9.28 8.80 -17.21
CA ARG A 132 8.02 9.55 -17.33
C ARG A 132 6.93 8.75 -18.04
N SER A 133 7.28 8.08 -19.15
CA SER A 133 6.32 7.21 -19.86
C SER A 133 5.79 6.11 -18.94
N LYS A 134 6.66 5.46 -18.16
CA LYS A 134 6.25 4.40 -17.22
C LYS A 134 5.40 4.94 -16.07
N ILE A 135 5.71 6.12 -15.57
CA ILE A 135 4.87 6.79 -14.57
C ILE A 135 3.49 7.10 -15.17
N LEU A 136 3.44 7.65 -16.39
CA LEU A 136 2.18 7.92 -17.08
C LEU A 136 1.35 6.63 -17.31
N GLU A 137 1.98 5.50 -17.60
CA GLU A 137 1.29 4.21 -17.76
C GLU A 137 0.65 3.73 -16.44
N THR A 138 1.22 4.11 -15.29
CA THR A 138 0.74 3.69 -13.96
C THR A 138 -0.61 4.31 -13.59
N PHE A 139 -0.88 5.53 -14.05
CA PHE A 139 -2.08 6.28 -13.67
C PHE A 139 -3.13 6.31 -14.80
N GLY A 140 -4.41 6.19 -14.47
CA GLY A 140 -5.53 6.46 -15.35
C GLY A 140 -5.68 7.96 -15.59
N ASN A 141 -5.71 8.72 -14.50
CA ASN A 141 -5.71 10.19 -14.53
C ASN A 141 -4.30 10.75 -14.73
N LYS A 142 -3.94 11.03 -15.98
CA LYS A 142 -2.60 11.54 -16.34
C LYS A 142 -2.29 12.94 -15.76
N SER A 143 -3.30 13.72 -15.37
CA SER A 143 -3.10 15.10 -14.88
C SER A 143 -2.38 15.17 -13.53
N ILE A 144 -2.38 14.08 -12.76
CA ILE A 144 -1.65 14.02 -11.48
C ILE A 144 -0.15 13.82 -11.63
N VAL A 145 0.33 13.49 -12.84
CA VAL A 145 1.76 13.26 -13.11
C VAL A 145 2.45 14.62 -13.30
N THR A 146 2.96 15.17 -12.20
CA THR A 146 3.71 16.42 -12.19
C THR A 146 5.20 16.20 -12.42
N GLU A 147 5.94 17.27 -12.74
CA GLU A 147 7.41 17.20 -12.88
C GLU A 147 8.09 16.89 -11.53
N GLU A 148 7.49 17.33 -10.42
CA GLU A 148 7.96 17.03 -9.07
C GLU A 148 7.88 15.54 -8.80
N LEU A 149 6.74 14.89 -9.10
CA LEU A 149 6.57 13.43 -8.95
C LEU A 149 7.58 12.64 -9.79
N VAL A 150 7.78 13.05 -11.05
CA VAL A 150 8.77 12.42 -11.94
C VAL A 150 10.18 12.58 -11.38
N SER A 151 10.53 13.76 -10.89
CA SER A 151 11.85 14.05 -10.33
C SER A 151 12.13 13.31 -9.03
N GLU A 152 11.12 13.13 -8.18
CA GLU A 152 11.19 12.33 -6.94
C GLU A 152 11.50 10.86 -7.27
N ILE A 153 10.73 10.26 -8.18
CA ILE A 153 10.93 8.87 -8.59
C ILE A 153 12.29 8.71 -9.31
N GLU A 154 12.68 9.68 -10.15
CA GLU A 154 13.98 9.69 -10.81
C GLU A 154 15.12 9.66 -9.78
N ALA A 155 15.05 10.47 -8.73
CA ALA A 155 16.05 10.51 -7.67
C ALA A 155 16.16 9.14 -6.96
N ILE A 156 15.04 8.48 -6.71
CA ILE A 156 15.00 7.16 -6.09
C ILE A 156 15.67 6.10 -6.98
N VAL A 157 15.29 6.02 -8.27
CA VAL A 157 15.78 4.96 -9.17
C VAL A 157 17.23 5.19 -9.64
N ASN A 158 17.70 6.44 -9.64
CA ASN A 158 19.07 6.78 -10.01
C ASN A 158 20.09 6.45 -8.90
N SER A 159 19.65 6.26 -7.66
CA SER A 159 20.49 5.77 -6.59
C SER A 159 20.76 4.27 -6.75
N LYS A 160 22.05 3.90 -6.92
CA LYS A 160 22.45 2.47 -7.01
C LYS A 160 22.03 1.68 -5.77
N SER A 161 22.12 2.29 -4.59
CA SER A 161 21.73 1.70 -3.32
C SER A 161 20.23 1.39 -3.28
N ASN A 162 19.38 2.35 -3.71
CA ASN A 162 17.95 2.18 -3.75
C ASN A 162 17.54 1.14 -4.81
N ALA A 163 18.17 1.16 -5.99
CA ALA A 163 17.92 0.17 -7.04
C ALA A 163 18.14 -1.28 -6.54
N ILE A 164 19.19 -1.53 -5.76
CA ILE A 164 19.45 -2.84 -5.17
C ILE A 164 18.32 -3.22 -4.19
N ARG A 165 17.88 -2.30 -3.34
CA ARG A 165 16.78 -2.54 -2.38
C ARG A 165 15.46 -2.80 -3.10
N ILE A 166 15.13 -2.03 -4.13
CA ILE A 166 13.95 -2.23 -4.97
C ILE A 166 13.94 -3.62 -5.58
N ILE A 167 15.05 -4.06 -6.19
CA ILE A 167 15.18 -5.40 -6.77
C ILE A 167 15.00 -6.49 -5.72
N LYS A 168 15.60 -6.33 -4.54
CA LYS A 168 15.45 -7.29 -3.45
C LYS A 168 14.01 -7.37 -2.95
N MET A 169 13.35 -6.21 -2.83
CA MET A 169 11.94 -6.13 -2.43
C MET A 169 11.04 -6.83 -3.45
N ALA A 170 11.20 -6.52 -4.74
CA ALA A 170 10.44 -7.14 -5.82
C ALA A 170 10.63 -8.68 -5.85
N LYS A 171 11.88 -9.15 -5.72
CA LYS A 171 12.17 -10.60 -5.63
C LYS A 171 11.54 -11.23 -4.38
N SER A 172 11.50 -10.53 -3.26
CA SER A 172 10.83 -11.01 -2.05
C SER A 172 9.33 -11.10 -2.25
N ALA A 173 8.71 -10.09 -2.87
CA ALA A 173 7.28 -10.08 -3.20
C ALA A 173 6.89 -11.27 -4.10
N THR A 174 7.64 -11.51 -5.18
CA THR A 174 7.41 -12.65 -6.07
C THR A 174 7.51 -13.99 -5.35
N ARG A 175 8.45 -14.15 -4.41
CA ARG A 175 8.63 -15.41 -3.66
C ARG A 175 7.53 -15.65 -2.63
N GLN A 176 6.94 -14.60 -2.10
CA GLN A 176 5.90 -14.66 -1.08
C GLN A 176 4.51 -14.44 -1.68
N ASN A 177 4.24 -15.08 -2.83
CA ASN A 177 2.91 -15.06 -3.42
C ASN A 177 1.90 -15.75 -2.49
N LEU A 178 0.75 -15.09 -2.28
CA LEU A 178 -0.25 -15.49 -1.28
C LEU A 178 -1.40 -16.34 -1.84
N LEU A 179 -1.31 -16.81 -3.09
CA LEU A 179 -2.39 -17.56 -3.74
C LEU A 179 -2.91 -18.74 -2.88
N HIS A 180 -1.99 -19.39 -2.16
CA HIS A 180 -2.31 -20.57 -1.35
C HIS A 180 -2.60 -20.27 0.14
N SER A 181 -2.47 -19.02 0.57
CA SER A 181 -2.66 -18.65 1.99
C SER A 181 -3.72 -17.56 2.21
N ILE A 182 -4.06 -16.78 1.21
CA ILE A 182 -4.95 -15.63 1.35
C ILE A 182 -6.36 -16.01 1.84
N HIS A 183 -6.85 -17.21 1.52
CA HIS A 183 -8.14 -17.73 1.98
C HIS A 183 -8.22 -17.91 3.51
N THR A 184 -7.07 -17.88 4.22
CA THR A 184 -7.04 -17.96 5.69
C THR A 184 -7.40 -16.63 6.35
N ILE A 185 -7.40 -15.53 5.60
CA ILE A 185 -7.80 -14.19 6.08
C ILE A 185 -9.33 -14.15 6.12
N THR A 186 -9.89 -14.13 7.32
CA THR A 186 -11.34 -14.04 7.57
C THR A 186 -11.79 -12.64 8.00
N ASN A 187 -10.86 -11.70 8.14
CA ASN A 187 -11.13 -10.32 8.48
C ASN A 187 -11.98 -9.65 7.38
N LYS A 188 -12.94 -8.79 7.79
CA LYS A 188 -13.70 -7.97 6.82
C LYS A 188 -12.73 -7.19 5.95
N THR A 189 -12.89 -7.28 4.64
CA THR A 189 -11.96 -6.68 3.67
C THR A 189 -12.72 -5.85 2.63
N LEU A 190 -12.28 -4.62 2.40
CA LEU A 190 -12.72 -3.81 1.26
C LEU A 190 -11.60 -3.76 0.23
N LEU A 191 -11.93 -4.08 -1.00
CA LEU A 191 -11.05 -3.95 -2.16
C LEU A 191 -11.51 -2.70 -2.94
N ILE A 192 -10.63 -1.70 -3.10
CA ILE A 192 -10.90 -0.51 -3.92
C ILE A 192 -9.89 -0.48 -5.05
N TRP A 193 -10.37 -0.51 -6.30
CA TRP A 193 -9.48 -0.70 -7.44
C TRP A 193 -9.83 0.19 -8.62
N GLY A 194 -8.81 0.65 -9.34
CA GLY A 194 -8.96 1.33 -10.62
C GLY A 194 -9.26 0.36 -11.76
N ARG A 195 -10.20 0.72 -12.64
CA ARG A 195 -10.52 -0.09 -13.83
C ARG A 195 -9.40 -0.11 -14.85
N GLU A 196 -8.59 0.94 -14.89
CA GLU A 196 -7.47 1.11 -15.83
C GLU A 196 -6.11 0.80 -15.19
N ASP A 197 -6.10 0.10 -14.04
CA ASP A 197 -4.84 -0.32 -13.40
C ASP A 197 -4.07 -1.30 -14.29
N SER A 198 -2.95 -0.85 -14.83
CA SER A 198 -2.06 -1.65 -15.69
C SER A 198 -0.98 -2.39 -14.90
N ILE A 199 -0.76 -2.03 -13.63
CA ILE A 199 0.27 -2.63 -12.76
C ILE A 199 -0.27 -3.86 -12.05
N THR A 200 -1.44 -3.73 -11.42
CA THR A 200 -2.21 -4.83 -10.86
C THR A 200 -3.58 -4.85 -11.53
N PRO A 201 -3.70 -5.45 -12.71
CA PRO A 201 -4.89 -5.36 -13.56
C PRO A 201 -6.19 -5.80 -12.86
N PRO A 202 -7.36 -5.37 -13.34
CA PRO A 202 -8.67 -5.63 -12.71
C PRO A 202 -8.92 -7.08 -12.33
N PHE A 203 -8.45 -8.04 -13.12
CA PHE A 203 -8.59 -9.48 -12.81
C PHE A 203 -7.90 -9.87 -11.49
N VAL A 204 -6.91 -9.08 -11.02
CA VAL A 204 -6.23 -9.30 -9.73
C VAL A 204 -7.18 -8.98 -8.59
N ALA A 205 -7.92 -7.86 -8.67
CA ALA A 205 -8.95 -7.50 -7.69
C ALA A 205 -10.07 -8.55 -7.64
N GLU A 206 -10.52 -9.02 -8.82
CA GLU A 206 -11.52 -10.10 -8.92
C GLU A 206 -11.00 -11.38 -8.28
N LYS A 207 -9.71 -11.69 -8.47
CA LYS A 207 -9.09 -12.87 -7.85
C LYS A 207 -8.98 -12.73 -6.33
N PHE A 208 -8.62 -11.56 -5.82
CA PHE A 208 -8.69 -11.26 -4.38
C PHE A 208 -10.11 -11.49 -3.85
N HIS A 209 -11.11 -10.90 -4.50
CA HIS A 209 -12.50 -11.03 -4.10
C HIS A 209 -13.00 -12.48 -4.13
N GLN A 210 -12.60 -13.26 -5.13
CA GLN A 210 -12.94 -14.70 -5.24
C GLN A 210 -12.34 -15.52 -4.08
N LEU A 211 -11.12 -15.19 -3.63
CA LEU A 211 -10.39 -15.98 -2.65
C LEU A 211 -10.64 -15.55 -1.20
N MET A 212 -11.09 -14.32 -0.97
CA MET A 212 -11.34 -13.75 0.36
C MET A 212 -12.84 -13.75 0.66
N SER A 213 -13.29 -14.65 1.51
CA SER A 213 -14.72 -14.92 1.77
C SER A 213 -15.49 -13.72 2.35
N ASN A 214 -14.82 -12.81 3.07
CA ASN A 214 -15.41 -11.64 3.72
C ASN A 214 -14.98 -10.34 3.04
N SER A 215 -14.95 -10.33 1.70
CA SER A 215 -14.53 -9.14 0.93
C SER A 215 -15.69 -8.48 0.21
N GLU A 216 -15.64 -7.15 0.13
CA GLU A 216 -16.43 -6.29 -0.75
C GLU A 216 -15.49 -5.72 -1.82
N LEU A 217 -15.94 -5.55 -3.07
CA LEU A 217 -15.16 -4.99 -4.16
C LEU A 217 -15.82 -3.73 -4.71
N SER A 218 -15.08 -2.64 -4.75
CA SER A 218 -15.48 -1.34 -5.29
C SER A 218 -14.54 -0.92 -6.41
N TRP A 219 -15.12 -0.45 -7.51
CA TRP A 219 -14.38 0.02 -8.67
C TRP A 219 -14.40 1.54 -8.78
N ILE A 220 -13.29 2.12 -9.25
CA ILE A 220 -13.21 3.53 -9.63
C ILE A 220 -12.89 3.59 -11.12
N GLU A 221 -13.83 4.14 -11.90
CA GLU A 221 -13.71 4.29 -13.35
C GLU A 221 -12.67 5.38 -13.69
N GLY A 222 -11.94 5.22 -14.79
CA GLY A 222 -10.90 6.15 -15.22
C GLY A 222 -9.64 6.17 -14.35
N CYS A 223 -9.58 5.29 -13.37
CA CYS A 223 -8.53 5.24 -12.34
C CYS A 223 -7.52 4.13 -12.63
N GLY A 224 -6.24 4.42 -12.42
CA GLY A 224 -5.14 3.46 -12.49
C GLY A 224 -4.75 2.88 -11.14
N HIS A 225 -3.45 2.87 -10.86
CA HIS A 225 -2.82 2.14 -9.75
C HIS A 225 -2.88 2.84 -8.38
N ALA A 226 -3.21 4.13 -8.33
CA ALA A 226 -3.24 4.87 -7.07
C ALA A 226 -4.59 5.56 -6.82
N PRO A 227 -5.68 4.79 -6.57
CA PRO A 227 -7.02 5.34 -6.44
C PRO A 227 -7.15 6.44 -5.38
N MET A 228 -6.46 6.31 -4.24
CA MET A 228 -6.45 7.31 -3.16
C MET A 228 -5.78 8.63 -3.56
N MET A 229 -4.97 8.63 -4.62
CA MET A 229 -4.28 9.82 -5.17
C MET A 229 -5.00 10.37 -6.39
N GLU A 230 -5.48 9.49 -7.28
CA GLU A 230 -6.13 9.86 -8.54
C GLU A 230 -7.55 10.40 -8.33
N TYR A 231 -8.29 9.75 -7.43
CA TYR A 231 -9.71 10.00 -7.15
C TYR A 231 -9.96 9.95 -5.62
N PRO A 232 -9.36 10.86 -4.83
CA PRO A 232 -9.39 10.80 -3.36
C PRO A 232 -10.80 10.93 -2.77
N ARG A 233 -11.74 11.62 -3.45
CA ARG A 233 -13.13 11.75 -3.00
C ARG A 233 -13.89 10.44 -3.17
N GLU A 234 -13.87 9.87 -4.36
CA GLU A 234 -14.51 8.59 -4.70
C GLU A 234 -13.93 7.45 -3.86
N PHE A 235 -12.61 7.47 -3.64
CA PHE A 235 -11.94 6.54 -2.74
C PHE A 235 -12.48 6.66 -1.30
N THR A 236 -12.60 7.88 -0.80
CA THR A 236 -13.09 8.17 0.55
C THR A 236 -14.58 7.78 0.69
N GLU A 237 -15.40 8.06 -0.33
CA GLU A 237 -16.82 7.69 -0.38
C GLU A 237 -17.04 6.17 -0.38
N ALA A 238 -16.14 5.39 -1.00
CA ALA A 238 -16.16 3.93 -0.93
C ALA A 238 -15.68 3.40 0.44
N MET A 239 -14.66 4.02 1.02
CA MET A 239 -14.01 3.59 2.26
C MET A 239 -14.86 3.85 3.51
N LEU A 240 -15.43 5.06 3.66
CA LEU A 240 -16.08 5.48 4.91
C LEU A 240 -17.27 4.60 5.30
N PRO A 241 -18.21 4.25 4.40
CA PRO A 241 -19.34 3.37 4.77
C PRO A 241 -18.90 1.97 5.24
N PHE A 242 -17.80 1.46 4.68
CA PHE A 242 -17.23 0.18 5.11
C PHE A 242 -16.67 0.29 6.53
N LEU A 243 -15.86 1.32 6.81
CA LEU A 243 -15.32 1.54 8.16
C LEU A 243 -16.44 1.79 9.17
N ASP A 244 -17.46 2.56 8.82
CA ASP A 244 -18.63 2.81 9.69
C ASP A 244 -19.31 1.48 10.08
N LYS A 245 -19.51 0.53 9.14
CA LYS A 245 -20.05 -0.82 9.43
C LYS A 245 -19.11 -1.65 10.31
N VAL A 246 -17.79 -1.52 10.12
CA VAL A 246 -16.79 -2.28 10.89
C VAL A 246 -16.73 -1.83 12.34
N TYR A 247 -16.82 -0.53 12.59
CA TYR A 247 -16.67 0.05 13.93
C TYR A 247 -18.00 0.28 14.68
N ALA A 248 -19.14 0.12 14.00
CA ALA A 248 -20.45 0.08 14.66
C ALA A 248 -20.79 -1.30 15.28
N SER A 249 -20.03 -2.33 14.90
CA SER A 249 -20.15 -3.72 15.39
C SER A 249 -19.08 -3.99 16.43
#